data_b42d6bd3e292ba607c0112bc16848cf2
#
_entry.id   b42d6bd3e292ba607c0112bc16848cf2
#
_cell.length_a   1.000
_cell.length_b   1.000
_cell.length_c   1.000
_cell.angle_alpha   90.00
_cell.angle_beta   90.00
_cell.angle_gamma   90.00
#
_symmetry.space_group_name_H-M   'P 1'
#
loop_
_entity.id
_entity.type
_entity.pdbx_description
1 polymer ?
#
loop_
_entity_poly.entity_id
_entity_poly.type
_entity_poly.pdbx_seq_one_letter_code
_entity_poly.pdbx_strand_id
1 'polypeptide(L)'
;ELTSSIFFTVFPNWHPWGSFNQINYRFRPNGDNHEECIMECMFFSPIPENGDYTPVSEIHWLDADDDYTEASELGMLAKIFNQDLRNLPYVYDGLKATAREHLRFADYNELKLRHWHEMYEQLIDDPIAQSG
;
A
#
# COMPACT_ATOMS: atom_id res chain seq x y z
N GLU A 1 -11.08 23.54 -8.13
CA GLU A 1 -9.85 23.19 -7.38
C GLU A 1 -10.20 22.14 -6.34
N LEU A 2 -9.49 21.00 -6.39
CA LEU A 2 -9.61 19.96 -5.38
C LEU A 2 -8.86 20.42 -4.12
N THR A 3 -9.58 20.77 -3.08
CA THR A 3 -9.01 21.29 -1.83
C THR A 3 -8.77 20.23 -0.77
N SER A 4 -9.12 18.96 -1.07
CA SER A 4 -8.96 17.83 -0.16
C SER A 4 -8.05 16.75 -0.74
N SER A 5 -7.34 16.02 0.13
CA SER A 5 -6.62 14.81 -0.29
C SER A 5 -7.57 13.78 -0.86
N ILE A 6 -7.19 13.17 -1.94
CA ILE A 6 -7.88 12.05 -2.54
C ILE A 6 -7.00 10.82 -2.39
N PHE A 7 -7.59 9.74 -1.90
CA PHE A 7 -6.93 8.46 -1.75
C PHE A 7 -7.66 7.40 -2.55
N PHE A 8 -6.98 6.83 -3.52
CA PHE A 8 -7.51 5.77 -4.37
C PHE A 8 -6.96 4.40 -3.96
N THR A 9 -7.70 3.38 -4.30
CA THR A 9 -7.25 2.00 -4.30
C THR A 9 -7.46 1.46 -5.70
N VAL A 10 -6.37 1.14 -6.38
CA VAL A 10 -6.37 0.50 -7.69
C VAL A 10 -5.99 -0.96 -7.47
N PHE A 11 -6.97 -1.83 -7.66
CA PHE A 11 -6.78 -3.28 -7.51
C PHE A 11 -5.67 -3.80 -8.44
N PRO A 12 -4.81 -4.72 -8.02
CA PRO A 12 -4.86 -5.38 -6.71
C PRO A 12 -4.05 -4.68 -5.60
N ASN A 13 -3.09 -3.83 -5.93
CA ASN A 13 -2.03 -3.48 -4.97
C ASN A 13 -1.47 -2.06 -5.08
N TRP A 14 -2.10 -1.17 -5.82
CA TRP A 14 -1.62 0.20 -5.99
C TRP A 14 -2.55 1.23 -5.34
N HIS A 15 -1.96 2.15 -4.58
CA HIS A 15 -2.67 3.14 -3.79
C HIS A 15 -2.15 4.55 -4.07
N PRO A 16 -2.60 5.18 -5.18
CA PRO A 16 -2.21 6.56 -5.49
C PRO A 16 -2.96 7.56 -4.62
N TRP A 17 -2.23 8.57 -4.19
CA TRP A 17 -2.80 9.77 -3.62
C TRP A 17 -2.92 10.83 -4.70
N GLY A 18 -3.98 11.63 -4.61
CA GLY A 18 -4.25 12.72 -5.53
C GLY A 18 -4.29 14.07 -4.84
N SER A 19 -4.60 15.11 -5.62
CA SER A 19 -4.58 16.50 -5.20
C SER A 19 -3.16 16.99 -4.88
N PHE A 20 -2.93 17.52 -3.69
CA PHE A 20 -1.61 18.06 -3.29
C PHE A 20 -0.64 16.98 -2.76
N ASN A 21 -1.12 15.76 -2.56
CA ASN A 21 -0.27 14.70 -2.04
C ASN A 21 0.37 13.91 -3.19
N GLN A 22 1.69 13.87 -3.20
CA GLN A 22 2.49 13.29 -4.29
C GLN A 22 2.94 11.86 -4.01
N ILE A 23 2.55 11.29 -2.87
CA ILE A 23 2.96 9.94 -2.49
C ILE A 23 2.03 8.88 -3.08
N ASN A 24 2.63 7.77 -3.46
CA ASN A 24 1.92 6.58 -3.93
C ASN A 24 2.51 5.35 -3.27
N TYR A 25 1.68 4.37 -2.98
CA TYR A 25 2.11 3.10 -2.43
C TYR A 25 1.81 1.97 -3.40
N ARG A 26 2.70 1.00 -3.43
CA ARG A 26 2.44 -0.28 -4.07
C ARG A 26 2.95 -1.40 -3.17
N PHE A 27 2.14 -2.45 -3.06
CA PHE A 27 2.51 -3.66 -2.32
C PHE A 27 2.75 -4.77 -3.31
N ARG A 28 3.92 -5.40 -3.25
CA ARG A 28 4.27 -6.52 -4.12
C ARG A 28 4.62 -7.76 -3.30
N PRO A 29 4.38 -8.97 -3.83
CA PRO A 29 4.90 -10.18 -3.23
C PRO A 29 6.43 -10.11 -3.07
N ASN A 30 6.94 -10.70 -1.98
CA ASN A 30 8.37 -10.94 -1.79
C ASN A 30 8.70 -12.39 -2.15
N GLY A 31 8.94 -12.64 -3.45
CA GLY A 31 9.07 -14.00 -3.97
C GLY A 31 7.80 -14.82 -3.74
N ASP A 32 7.98 -16.07 -3.31
CA ASP A 32 6.88 -17.01 -3.04
C ASP A 32 6.47 -17.04 -1.56
N ASN A 33 7.02 -16.15 -0.73
CA ASN A 33 6.66 -16.07 0.68
C ASN A 33 5.36 -15.27 0.87
N HIS A 34 4.27 -15.98 1.14
CA HIS A 34 2.95 -15.36 1.34
C HIS A 34 2.80 -14.58 2.66
N GLU A 35 3.78 -14.69 3.57
CA GLU A 35 3.79 -13.96 4.84
C GLU A 35 4.52 -12.61 4.74
N GLU A 36 5.11 -12.31 3.60
CA GLU A 36 5.90 -11.10 3.39
C GLU A 36 5.44 -10.33 2.15
N CYS A 37 5.63 -9.03 2.17
CA CYS A 37 5.47 -8.19 0.99
C CYS A 37 6.53 -7.08 0.97
N ILE A 38 6.77 -6.57 -0.22
CA ILE A 38 7.58 -5.37 -0.42
C ILE A 38 6.62 -4.17 -0.53
N MET A 39 6.73 -3.23 0.38
CA MET A 39 6.05 -1.95 0.29
C MET A 39 6.92 -0.94 -0.44
N GLU A 40 6.44 -0.45 -1.57
CA GLU A 40 7.11 0.60 -2.33
C GLU A 40 6.44 1.94 -2.06
N CYS A 41 7.23 2.93 -1.67
CA CYS A 41 6.81 4.32 -1.54
C CYS A 41 7.39 5.13 -2.70
N MET A 42 6.54 5.74 -3.51
CA MET A 42 6.94 6.50 -4.69
C MET A 42 6.46 7.95 -4.56
N PHE A 43 7.37 8.88 -4.78
CA PHE A 43 7.02 10.30 -4.87
C PHE A 43 7.06 10.73 -6.33
N PHE A 44 5.96 11.30 -6.80
CA PHE A 44 5.85 11.82 -8.16
C PHE A 44 5.88 13.35 -8.11
N SER A 45 6.75 13.94 -8.91
CA SER A 45 6.77 15.38 -9.12
C SER A 45 6.12 15.72 -10.46
N PRO A 46 5.34 16.81 -10.55
CA PRO A 46 4.85 17.30 -11.82
C PRO A 46 6.01 17.54 -12.78
N ILE A 47 5.80 17.23 -14.06
CA ILE A 47 6.78 17.58 -15.08
C ILE A 47 6.76 19.11 -15.22
N PRO A 48 7.92 19.79 -15.07
CA PRO A 48 7.99 21.24 -15.26
C PRO A 48 7.60 21.65 -16.68
N GLU A 49 7.01 22.83 -16.82
CA GLU A 49 6.59 23.37 -18.14
C GLU A 49 7.74 23.52 -19.15
N ASN A 50 8.97 23.75 -18.65
CA ASN A 50 10.17 23.83 -19.49
C ASN A 50 10.67 22.45 -19.99
N GLY A 51 10.05 21.34 -19.56
CA GLY A 51 10.42 19.99 -19.93
C GLY A 51 11.67 19.44 -19.25
N ASP A 52 12.23 20.15 -18.28
CA ASP A 52 13.37 19.65 -17.49
C ASP A 52 12.88 18.61 -16.48
N TYR A 53 13.30 17.37 -16.67
CA TYR A 53 12.94 16.29 -15.77
C TYR A 53 13.81 16.31 -14.51
N THR A 54 13.18 16.14 -13.36
CA THR A 54 13.92 15.83 -12.13
C THR A 54 14.58 14.47 -12.29
N PRO A 55 15.88 14.33 -12.01
CA PRO A 55 16.54 13.03 -12.04
C PRO A 55 15.81 12.04 -11.14
N VAL A 56 15.69 10.81 -11.60
CA VAL A 56 15.16 9.71 -10.78
C VAL A 56 16.13 9.47 -9.62
N SER A 57 15.61 9.45 -8.40
CA SER A 57 16.40 9.12 -7.22
C SER A 57 16.80 7.65 -7.24
N GLU A 58 17.91 7.32 -6.60
CA GLU A 58 18.25 5.94 -6.31
C GLU A 58 17.20 5.35 -5.35
N ILE A 59 17.00 4.03 -5.44
CA ILE A 59 16.09 3.34 -4.54
C ILE A 59 16.75 3.24 -3.17
N HIS A 60 16.07 3.75 -2.16
CA HIS A 60 16.46 3.58 -0.76
C HIS A 60 15.76 2.33 -0.22
N TRP A 61 16.54 1.31 0.13
CA TRP A 61 16.04 0.07 0.70
C TRP A 61 16.09 0.13 2.22
N LEU A 62 15.00 -0.28 2.84
CA LEU A 62 14.89 -0.51 4.28
C LEU A 62 14.58 -1.99 4.53
N ASP A 63 15.21 -2.58 5.53
CA ASP A 63 14.85 -3.90 6.01
C ASP A 63 13.59 -3.83 6.89
N ALA A 64 12.99 -4.98 7.16
CA ALA A 64 11.70 -5.05 7.87
C ALA A 64 11.72 -4.43 9.29
N ASP A 65 12.89 -4.43 9.93
CA ASP A 65 13.09 -3.91 11.28
C ASP A 65 13.67 -2.49 11.32
N ASP A 66 13.96 -1.91 10.15
CA ASP A 66 14.52 -0.57 10.06
C ASP A 66 13.49 0.52 10.42
N ASP A 67 13.97 1.59 10.98
CA ASP A 67 13.13 2.76 11.26
C ASP A 67 12.92 3.58 9.98
N TYR A 68 11.66 3.87 9.64
CA TYR A 68 11.34 4.62 8.44
C TYR A 68 11.93 6.04 8.40
N THR A 69 12.37 6.57 9.56
CA THR A 69 13.07 7.86 9.60
C THR A 69 14.49 7.79 9.03
N GLU A 70 15.02 6.59 8.78
CA GLU A 70 16.29 6.41 8.08
C GLU A 70 16.18 6.81 6.59
N ALA A 71 14.98 6.67 6.01
CA ALA A 71 14.67 7.19 4.68
C ALA A 71 14.25 8.67 4.77
N SER A 72 15.24 9.56 4.73
CA SER A 72 15.02 11.01 4.86
C SER A 72 14.07 11.59 3.80
N GLU A 73 13.92 10.93 2.67
CA GLU A 73 13.02 11.26 1.56
C GLU A 73 11.55 11.22 1.98
N LEU A 74 11.21 10.40 2.97
CA LEU A 74 9.86 10.29 3.51
C LEU A 74 9.45 11.51 4.36
N GLY A 75 10.42 12.28 4.89
CA GLY A 75 10.16 13.43 5.72
C GLY A 75 9.25 13.11 6.91
N MET A 76 8.18 13.91 7.07
CA MET A 76 7.21 13.70 8.17
C MET A 76 6.42 12.39 8.06
N LEU A 77 6.28 11.84 6.86
CA LEU A 77 5.54 10.60 6.64
C LEU A 77 6.23 9.39 7.28
N ALA A 78 7.55 9.41 7.43
CA ALA A 78 8.30 8.35 8.09
C ALA A 78 7.75 8.02 9.48
N LYS A 79 7.41 9.04 10.26
CA LYS A 79 6.84 8.86 11.62
C LYS A 79 5.44 8.25 11.58
N ILE A 80 4.64 8.60 10.57
CA ILE A 80 3.31 8.03 10.36
C ILE A 80 3.45 6.56 9.99
N PHE A 81 4.39 6.21 9.10
CA PHE A 81 4.65 4.83 8.74
C PHE A 81 5.11 4.00 9.92
N ASN A 82 6.04 4.50 10.73
CA ASN A 82 6.45 3.80 11.95
C ASN A 82 5.27 3.52 12.89
N GLN A 83 4.35 4.48 13.01
CA GLN A 83 3.17 4.30 13.84
C GLN A 83 2.20 3.26 13.27
N ASP A 84 1.90 3.34 11.98
CA ASP A 84 0.87 2.52 11.36
C ASP A 84 1.36 1.09 11.09
N LEU A 85 2.56 0.96 10.53
CA LEU A 85 3.10 -0.34 10.12
C LEU A 85 3.60 -1.18 11.28
N ARG A 86 4.00 -0.56 12.40
CA ARG A 86 4.40 -1.27 13.62
C ARG A 86 3.33 -2.22 14.15
N ASN A 87 2.06 -1.96 13.87
CA ASN A 87 0.96 -2.77 14.36
C ASN A 87 0.62 -3.96 13.43
N LEU A 88 1.07 -3.94 12.18
CA LEU A 88 0.69 -4.98 11.21
C LEU A 88 1.10 -6.40 11.61
N PRO A 89 2.33 -6.65 12.11
CA PRO A 89 2.70 -8.00 12.57
C PRO A 89 1.78 -8.51 13.67
N TYR A 90 1.41 -7.68 14.64
CA TYR A 90 0.51 -8.07 15.73
C TYR A 90 -0.92 -8.34 15.24
N VAL A 91 -1.40 -7.58 14.27
CA VAL A 91 -2.70 -7.85 13.63
C VAL A 91 -2.66 -9.19 12.92
N TYR A 92 -1.59 -9.47 12.19
CA TYR A 92 -1.39 -10.72 11.47
C TYR A 92 -1.35 -11.93 12.43
N ASP A 93 -0.58 -11.84 13.52
CA ASP A 93 -0.53 -12.87 14.55
C ASP A 93 -1.90 -13.09 15.21
N GLY A 94 -2.63 -11.99 15.44
CA GLY A 94 -4.00 -12.04 15.94
C GLY A 94 -4.96 -12.77 14.99
N LEU A 95 -4.81 -12.55 13.68
CA LEU A 95 -5.58 -13.27 12.66
C LEU A 95 -5.28 -14.76 12.64
N LYS A 96 -4.02 -15.15 12.76
CA LYS A 96 -3.62 -16.56 12.85
C LYS A 96 -4.12 -17.27 14.11
N ALA A 97 -4.20 -16.53 15.23
CA ALA A 97 -4.59 -17.08 16.53
C ALA A 97 -6.11 -17.09 16.75
N THR A 98 -6.91 -16.41 15.93
CA THR A 98 -8.35 -16.34 16.15
C THR A 98 -9.05 -17.66 15.84
N ALA A 99 -10.03 -18.04 16.69
CA ALA A 99 -10.93 -19.14 16.43
C ALA A 99 -12.14 -18.74 15.53
N ARG A 100 -12.24 -17.50 15.10
CA ARG A 100 -13.31 -17.03 14.23
C ARG A 100 -13.01 -17.39 12.78
N GLU A 101 -13.99 -17.96 12.12
CA GLU A 101 -13.89 -18.33 10.69
C GLU A 101 -13.95 -17.10 9.77
N HIS A 102 -14.55 -16.01 10.24
CA HIS A 102 -14.77 -14.82 9.44
C HIS A 102 -14.41 -13.54 10.19
N LEU A 103 -13.85 -12.57 9.46
CA LEU A 103 -13.71 -11.19 9.91
C LEU A 103 -14.94 -10.39 9.48
N ARG A 104 -15.41 -9.54 10.38
CA ARG A 104 -16.50 -8.62 10.06
C ARG A 104 -15.94 -7.22 9.84
N PHE A 105 -16.06 -6.73 8.63
CA PHE A 105 -15.74 -5.34 8.27
C PHE A 105 -16.89 -4.40 8.60
N ALA A 106 -16.57 -3.17 8.98
CA ALA A 106 -17.54 -2.11 9.15
C ALA A 106 -18.19 -1.73 7.81
N ASP A 107 -19.48 -1.36 7.86
CA ASP A 107 -20.28 -1.13 6.64
C ASP A 107 -19.79 0.08 5.84
N TYR A 108 -19.43 1.17 6.50
CA TYR A 108 -19.04 2.41 5.84
C TYR A 108 -17.51 2.60 5.79
N ASN A 109 -16.85 2.54 6.94
CA ASN A 109 -15.43 2.88 7.02
C ASN A 109 -14.53 1.88 6.29
N GLU A 110 -14.95 0.61 6.18
CA GLU A 110 -14.18 -0.47 5.55
C GLU A 110 -14.77 -0.91 4.20
N LEU A 111 -15.56 -0.06 3.56
CA LEU A 111 -16.14 -0.34 2.24
C LEU A 111 -15.08 -0.69 1.20
N LYS A 112 -13.93 0.01 1.19
CA LYS A 112 -12.83 -0.26 0.26
C LYS A 112 -12.22 -1.64 0.47
N LEU A 113 -12.07 -2.07 1.73
CA LEU A 113 -11.56 -3.40 2.06
C LEU A 113 -12.51 -4.50 1.59
N ARG A 114 -13.81 -4.32 1.82
CA ARG A 114 -14.83 -5.27 1.31
C ARG A 114 -14.78 -5.37 -0.19
N HIS A 115 -14.78 -4.24 -0.88
CA HIS A 115 -14.71 -4.21 -2.35
C HIS A 115 -13.42 -4.87 -2.88
N TRP A 116 -12.29 -4.66 -2.19
CA TRP A 116 -11.04 -5.32 -2.54
C TRP A 116 -11.16 -6.85 -2.44
N HIS A 117 -11.75 -7.36 -1.36
CA HIS A 117 -11.97 -8.80 -1.18
C HIS A 117 -12.94 -9.37 -2.22
N GLU A 118 -14.03 -8.67 -2.54
CA GLU A 118 -14.95 -9.06 -3.60
C GLU A 118 -14.25 -9.19 -4.96
N MET A 119 -13.40 -8.24 -5.31
CA MET A 119 -12.60 -8.29 -6.54
C MET A 119 -11.59 -9.45 -6.53
N TYR A 120 -10.98 -9.69 -5.38
CA TYR A 120 -10.01 -10.77 -5.20
C TYR A 120 -10.66 -12.15 -5.35
N GLU A 121 -11.81 -12.36 -4.72
CA GLU A 121 -12.59 -13.59 -4.84
C GLU A 121 -13.01 -13.85 -6.29
N GLN A 122 -13.49 -12.82 -6.98
CA GLN A 122 -13.84 -12.95 -8.41
C GLN A 122 -12.63 -13.36 -9.25
N LEU A 123 -11.44 -12.83 -8.97
CA LEU A 123 -10.23 -13.19 -9.70
C LEU A 123 -9.79 -14.63 -9.45
N ILE A 124 -9.90 -15.10 -8.19
CA ILE A 124 -9.55 -16.49 -7.84
C ILE A 124 -10.52 -17.47 -8.49
N ASP A 125 -11.80 -17.14 -8.52
CA ASP A 125 -12.84 -18.00 -9.08
C ASP A 125 -12.92 -17.94 -10.62
N ASP A 126 -12.19 -17.03 -11.26
CA ASP A 126 -12.17 -16.91 -12.71
C ASP A 126 -11.41 -18.09 -13.35
N PRO A 127 -12.08 -18.92 -14.18
CA PRO A 127 -11.46 -20.06 -14.84
C PRO A 127 -10.30 -19.66 -15.78
N ILE A 128 -10.29 -18.43 -16.30
CA ILE A 128 -9.23 -17.92 -17.17
C ILE A 128 -7.96 -17.63 -16.36
N ALA A 129 -8.11 -17.09 -15.15
CA ALA A 129 -6.98 -16.83 -14.25
C ALA A 129 -6.30 -18.12 -13.76
N GLN A 130 -7.03 -19.24 -13.73
CA GLN A 130 -6.52 -20.55 -13.29
C GLN A 130 -5.82 -21.35 -14.40
N SER A 131 -5.85 -20.88 -15.64
CA SER A 131 -5.32 -21.60 -16.83
C SER A 131 -3.93 -21.11 -17.30
N GLY A 132 -3.27 -20.21 -16.57
CA GLY A 132 -1.98 -19.57 -16.91
C GLY A 132 -0.75 -20.28 -16.41
#